data_de0f9752f420a7fff3211261d2f6226d
#
_entry.id   de0f9752f420a7fff3211261d2f6226d
#
_cell.length_a   1.000
_cell.length_b   1.000
_cell.length_c   1.000
_cell.angle_alpha   90.00
_cell.angle_beta   90.00
_cell.angle_gamma   90.00
#
_symmetry.space_group_name_H-M   'P 1'
#
loop_
_entity.id
_entity.type
_entity.pdbx_description
1 polymer ?
#
loop_
_entity_poly.entity_id
_entity_poly.type
_entity_poly.pdbx_seq_one_letter_code
_entity_poly.pdbx_strand_id
1 'polypeptide(L)'
;LLTQLVHNGIIIAPGPPRHYLTLEVRGIEVALTAKQEEMALAWARKQGTPYVEDPIFVRNFMTDLSAELEVDPPLKASEVDFTPAVRIVEAEREAKASLSSEERKAAAAERKVQREALKEKFGHAIVNGERVELANYMTEPSGIFMGRGKHPLRGRWKEGAHEEDVTLNLSPDAPLPEGNWGEIVWQPDCIWVARWEDKLSGKLKYIWLSDTAPIKQEREAQKFDQALELAESLDRVRGGILEDLGSTDDTRMMLATACYLIDKLCLRVGDEKEPDEADTVGATTLRPEHVTLNGDTSAEFKFLGKDSVLWHRTVELEPAVIENLGYLIENARPSGGGNGSDRPQIFPDIGSREVSEYLSEFLPGLSAKVFRTLHATRAVAQSLLESEVTADDPDFKKHEAAVLANMEAAKLCNHTKKAPANWSDRKERMKERRGRAQERVDKYRDQVKEHREALSALREEAREAEEAAIEARQAAVRKRYRKRMATARRRIETARDRLARAREALGKVDSRNMLVTRTRTLNLGTSLRSYIDPRVYCRWGLEVDYDILDRFYPKALQRKFAWAAEVVQQERQAAEPTILDTLEAVPEG
;
A
#
# COMPACT_ATOMS: atom_id res chain seq x y z
N LEU A 1 9.44 -5.06 27.19
CA LEU A 1 8.99 -4.09 28.18
C LEU A 1 9.80 -2.81 28.03
N LEU A 2 9.14 -1.65 28.14
CA LEU A 2 9.81 -0.36 28.22
C LEU A 2 10.33 -0.16 29.65
N THR A 3 11.55 0.35 29.78
CA THR A 3 12.11 0.79 31.06
C THR A 3 12.04 2.31 31.18
N GLN A 4 11.96 3.01 30.06
CA GLN A 4 11.84 4.46 29.98
C GLN A 4 11.05 4.89 28.75
N LEU A 5 10.17 5.85 28.91
CA LEU A 5 9.49 6.57 27.83
C LEU A 5 9.31 8.06 28.23
N VAL A 6 10.01 8.94 27.50
CA VAL A 6 9.97 10.39 27.72
C VAL A 6 9.70 11.09 26.39
N HIS A 7 8.76 12.01 26.36
CA HIS A 7 8.43 12.83 25.17
C HIS A 7 7.76 14.15 25.57
N ASN A 8 7.67 15.09 24.65
CA ASN A 8 7.15 16.45 24.89
C ASN A 8 5.62 16.59 24.66
N GLY A 9 4.86 15.49 24.79
CA GLY A 9 3.44 15.49 24.40
C GLY A 9 3.27 15.37 22.89
N ILE A 10 2.09 15.79 22.42
CA ILE A 10 1.70 15.77 21.01
C ILE A 10 1.04 17.10 20.63
N ILE A 11 0.83 17.34 19.35
CA ILE A 11 0.10 18.51 18.86
C ILE A 11 -1.37 18.14 18.63
N ILE A 12 -2.27 18.93 19.20
CA ILE A 12 -3.68 18.91 18.80
C ILE A 12 -3.80 19.62 17.45
N ALA A 13 -4.41 18.95 16.47
CA ALA A 13 -4.55 19.52 15.13
C ALA A 13 -5.38 20.81 15.18
N PRO A 14 -4.84 21.95 14.70
CA PRO A 14 -5.57 23.22 14.73
C PRO A 14 -6.74 23.19 13.74
N GLY A 15 -7.84 23.84 14.10
CA GLY A 15 -8.95 24.12 13.20
C GLY A 15 -8.56 25.09 12.08
N PRO A 16 -9.42 25.26 11.06
CA PRO A 16 -9.19 26.24 10.00
C PRO A 16 -9.26 27.69 10.54
N PRO A 17 -8.66 28.66 9.84
CA PRO A 17 -8.83 30.07 10.19
C PRO A 17 -10.30 30.48 10.19
N ARG A 18 -10.69 31.35 11.13
CA ARG A 18 -12.04 31.93 11.22
C ARG A 18 -12.26 32.97 10.12
N HIS A 19 -13.46 32.92 9.49
CA HIS A 19 -13.92 33.88 8.49
C HIS A 19 -15.17 34.65 8.95
N TYR A 20 -15.75 34.29 10.12
CA TYR A 20 -16.97 34.88 10.69
C TYR A 20 -18.15 34.83 9.73
N LEU A 21 -18.38 33.65 9.14
CA LEU A 21 -19.41 33.40 8.13
C LEU A 21 -20.82 33.54 8.70
N THR A 22 -21.68 34.10 7.87
CA THR A 22 -23.14 34.04 8.02
C THR A 22 -23.70 33.24 6.87
N LEU A 23 -24.60 32.29 7.16
CA LEU A 23 -25.34 31.52 6.16
C LEU A 23 -26.83 31.81 6.25
N GLU A 24 -27.53 31.70 5.16
CA GLU A 24 -28.98 31.68 5.12
C GLU A 24 -29.49 30.26 5.35
N VAL A 25 -30.30 30.05 6.39
CA VAL A 25 -30.90 28.78 6.77
C VAL A 25 -32.41 28.96 6.81
N ARG A 26 -33.16 28.31 5.91
CA ARG A 26 -34.63 28.48 5.74
C ARG A 26 -35.05 29.96 5.62
N GLY A 27 -34.26 30.76 4.90
CA GLY A 27 -34.53 32.18 4.68
C GLY A 27 -34.14 33.10 5.86
N ILE A 28 -33.45 32.57 6.89
CA ILE A 28 -32.99 33.33 8.05
C ILE A 28 -31.47 33.38 8.03
N GLU A 29 -30.91 34.57 8.22
CA GLU A 29 -29.46 34.75 8.36
C GLU A 29 -28.99 34.27 9.76
N VAL A 30 -28.01 33.36 9.77
CA VAL A 30 -27.42 32.76 10.96
C VAL A 30 -25.91 33.03 10.96
N ALA A 31 -25.42 33.78 11.94
CA ALA A 31 -24.00 33.97 12.19
C ALA A 31 -23.42 32.71 12.82
N LEU A 32 -22.43 32.10 12.19
CA LEU A 32 -21.92 30.78 12.56
C LEU A 32 -20.93 30.85 13.74
N THR A 33 -21.02 29.89 14.65
CA THR A 33 -19.96 29.58 15.62
C THR A 33 -18.71 29.05 14.92
N ALA A 34 -17.59 28.88 15.65
CA ALA A 34 -16.37 28.33 15.09
C ALA A 34 -16.59 26.93 14.48
N LYS A 35 -17.28 26.05 15.19
CA LYS A 35 -17.56 24.67 14.78
C LYS A 35 -18.54 24.64 13.59
N GLN A 36 -19.60 25.42 13.62
CA GLN A 36 -20.57 25.53 12.52
C GLN A 36 -19.91 26.02 11.23
N GLU A 37 -19.00 27.01 11.35
CA GLU A 37 -18.23 27.51 10.21
C GLU A 37 -17.27 26.44 9.65
N GLU A 38 -16.57 25.69 10.53
CA GLU A 38 -15.72 24.58 10.12
C GLU A 38 -16.51 23.51 9.35
N MET A 39 -17.72 23.15 9.82
CA MET A 39 -18.64 22.24 9.14
C MET A 39 -19.04 22.79 7.77
N ALA A 40 -19.44 24.06 7.67
CA ALA A 40 -19.83 24.69 6.42
C ALA A 40 -18.69 24.72 5.39
N LEU A 41 -17.48 25.06 5.80
CA LEU A 41 -16.28 25.05 4.95
C LEU A 41 -15.91 23.62 4.52
N ALA A 42 -16.04 22.64 5.41
CA ALA A 42 -15.81 21.23 5.07
C ALA A 42 -16.82 20.73 4.03
N TRP A 43 -18.08 21.11 4.14
CA TRP A 43 -19.12 20.82 3.14
C TRP A 43 -18.83 21.51 1.80
N ALA A 44 -18.51 22.81 1.81
CA ALA A 44 -18.17 23.56 0.62
C ALA A 44 -17.00 22.94 -0.16
N ARG A 45 -16.01 22.36 0.54
CA ARG A 45 -14.90 21.62 -0.10
C ARG A 45 -15.33 20.35 -0.82
N LYS A 46 -16.54 19.81 -0.53
CA LYS A 46 -17.11 18.63 -1.21
C LYS A 46 -18.00 18.97 -2.40
N GLN A 47 -18.35 20.22 -2.59
CA GLN A 47 -19.11 20.66 -3.77
C GLN A 47 -18.36 20.29 -5.06
N GLY A 48 -19.12 19.81 -6.07
CA GLY A 48 -18.58 19.32 -7.33
C GLY A 48 -17.89 17.95 -7.24
N THR A 49 -18.08 17.21 -6.15
CA THR A 49 -17.58 15.84 -5.99
C THR A 49 -18.75 14.85 -5.86
N PRO A 50 -18.57 13.55 -6.18
CA PRO A 50 -19.62 12.54 -6.05
C PRO A 50 -20.19 12.36 -4.62
N TYR A 51 -19.55 12.93 -3.61
CA TYR A 51 -20.01 12.80 -2.23
C TYR A 51 -21.31 13.56 -1.96
N VAL A 52 -21.49 14.74 -2.56
CA VAL A 52 -22.71 15.53 -2.41
C VAL A 52 -23.89 14.96 -3.22
N GLU A 53 -23.65 13.94 -4.04
CA GLU A 53 -24.66 13.17 -4.76
C GLU A 53 -25.07 11.88 -4.01
N ASP A 54 -24.31 11.49 -2.98
CA ASP A 54 -24.56 10.29 -2.17
C ASP A 54 -25.63 10.59 -1.10
N PRO A 55 -26.84 9.98 -1.16
CA PRO A 55 -27.92 10.29 -0.24
C PRO A 55 -27.58 10.02 1.24
N ILE A 56 -26.75 9.00 1.51
CA ILE A 56 -26.32 8.67 2.88
C ILE A 56 -25.40 9.77 3.42
N PHE A 57 -24.44 10.18 2.60
CA PHE A 57 -23.50 11.24 2.94
C PHE A 57 -24.19 12.57 3.22
N VAL A 58 -25.09 12.97 2.33
CA VAL A 58 -25.86 14.21 2.46
C VAL A 58 -26.75 14.19 3.71
N ARG A 59 -27.54 13.14 3.87
CA ARG A 59 -28.44 13.01 5.03
C ARG A 59 -27.67 13.07 6.35
N ASN A 60 -26.60 12.30 6.48
CA ASN A 60 -25.83 12.24 7.72
C ASN A 60 -25.20 13.58 8.05
N PHE A 61 -24.62 14.28 7.06
CA PHE A 61 -24.04 15.60 7.26
C PHE A 61 -25.11 16.64 7.67
N MET A 62 -26.26 16.65 6.96
CA MET A 62 -27.32 17.60 7.28
C MET A 62 -27.94 17.34 8.65
N THR A 63 -28.02 16.09 9.09
CA THR A 63 -28.45 15.75 10.45
C THR A 63 -27.50 16.33 11.49
N ASP A 64 -26.19 16.17 11.33
CA ASP A 64 -25.21 16.70 12.27
C ASP A 64 -25.15 18.23 12.25
N LEU A 65 -25.23 18.84 11.07
CA LEU A 65 -25.27 20.30 10.93
C LEU A 65 -26.55 20.88 11.57
N SER A 66 -27.70 20.21 11.40
CA SER A 66 -28.97 20.64 12.00
C SER A 66 -28.92 20.60 13.52
N ALA A 67 -28.33 19.53 14.08
CA ALA A 67 -28.13 19.42 15.52
C ALA A 67 -27.21 20.53 16.06
N GLU A 68 -26.14 20.85 15.34
CA GLU A 68 -25.21 21.91 15.74
C GLU A 68 -25.80 23.33 15.59
N LEU A 69 -26.74 23.51 14.66
CA LEU A 69 -27.49 24.76 14.47
C LEU A 69 -28.76 24.85 15.37
N GLU A 70 -29.04 23.79 16.14
CA GLU A 70 -30.24 23.65 16.97
C GLU A 70 -31.55 23.80 16.18
N VAL A 71 -31.57 23.24 14.94
CA VAL A 71 -32.73 23.31 14.03
C VAL A 71 -33.46 21.97 13.98
N ASP A 72 -34.77 21.99 14.24
CA ASP A 72 -35.67 20.85 14.12
C ASP A 72 -36.88 21.22 13.23
N PRO A 73 -37.35 20.38 12.30
CA PRO A 73 -36.79 19.08 11.87
C PRO A 73 -35.45 19.26 11.13
N PRO A 74 -34.63 18.18 10.96
CA PRO A 74 -33.34 18.24 10.28
C PRO A 74 -33.41 18.88 8.90
N LEU A 75 -32.43 19.72 8.59
CA LEU A 75 -32.33 20.46 7.33
C LEU A 75 -32.10 19.54 6.13
N LYS A 76 -32.68 19.95 5.00
CA LYS A 76 -32.25 19.45 3.69
C LYS A 76 -31.13 20.34 3.13
N ALA A 77 -30.29 19.80 2.28
CA ALA A 77 -29.20 20.56 1.65
C ALA A 77 -29.69 21.80 0.88
N SER A 78 -30.92 21.76 0.36
CA SER A 78 -31.57 22.88 -0.34
C SER A 78 -32.10 23.98 0.58
N GLU A 79 -32.13 23.76 1.88
CA GLU A 79 -32.64 24.73 2.88
C GLU A 79 -31.49 25.57 3.50
N VAL A 80 -30.24 25.36 3.04
CA VAL A 80 -29.04 26.09 3.50
C VAL A 80 -28.31 26.66 2.30
N ASP A 81 -28.10 27.97 2.29
CA ASP A 81 -27.25 28.61 1.29
C ASP A 81 -25.79 28.57 1.72
N PHE A 82 -25.04 27.62 1.15
CA PHE A 82 -23.60 27.49 1.38
C PHE A 82 -22.75 28.41 0.49
N THR A 83 -23.33 29.27 -0.34
CA THR A 83 -22.61 30.15 -1.28
C THR A 83 -21.50 30.96 -0.59
N PRO A 84 -21.69 31.55 0.61
CA PRO A 84 -20.61 32.25 1.29
C PRO A 84 -19.41 31.36 1.60
N ALA A 85 -19.62 30.14 2.07
CA ALA A 85 -18.55 29.17 2.33
C ALA A 85 -17.89 28.67 1.04
N VAL A 86 -18.65 28.46 -0.03
CA VAL A 86 -18.14 28.07 -1.34
C VAL A 86 -17.22 29.15 -1.92
N ARG A 87 -17.60 30.42 -1.84
CA ARG A 87 -16.75 31.54 -2.29
C ARG A 87 -15.39 31.57 -1.61
N ILE A 88 -15.32 31.31 -0.31
CA ILE A 88 -14.03 31.23 0.42
C ILE A 88 -13.18 30.08 -0.11
N VAL A 89 -13.77 28.90 -0.26
CA VAL A 89 -13.08 27.71 -0.76
C VAL A 89 -12.58 27.91 -2.20
N GLU A 90 -13.38 28.59 -3.04
CA GLU A 90 -12.98 28.94 -4.41
C GLU A 90 -11.84 29.95 -4.42
N ALA A 91 -11.92 31.01 -3.61
CA ALA A 91 -10.84 31.99 -3.46
C ALA A 91 -9.53 31.33 -2.98
N GLU A 92 -9.59 30.38 -2.01
CA GLU A 92 -8.42 29.58 -1.60
C GLU A 92 -7.83 28.78 -2.76
N ARG A 93 -8.69 28.17 -3.60
CA ARG A 93 -8.28 27.39 -4.78
C ARG A 93 -7.62 28.27 -5.85
N GLU A 94 -8.22 29.43 -6.14
CA GLU A 94 -7.70 30.39 -7.09
C GLU A 94 -6.35 30.97 -6.65
N ALA A 95 -6.24 31.34 -5.35
CA ALA A 95 -4.99 31.80 -4.78
C ALA A 95 -3.87 30.75 -4.91
N LYS A 96 -4.18 29.47 -4.68
CA LYS A 96 -3.21 28.39 -4.90
C LYS A 96 -2.88 28.17 -6.39
N ALA A 97 -3.86 28.33 -7.27
CA ALA A 97 -3.69 28.13 -8.71
C ALA A 97 -2.84 29.27 -9.33
N SER A 98 -3.02 30.51 -8.87
CA SER A 98 -2.32 31.71 -9.35
C SER A 98 -0.83 31.77 -8.97
N LEU A 99 -0.39 31.00 -7.94
CA LEU A 99 1.01 30.96 -7.54
C LEU A 99 1.92 30.50 -8.70
N SER A 100 2.98 31.22 -8.95
CA SER A 100 4.06 30.82 -9.84
C SER A 100 4.80 29.57 -9.34
N SER A 101 5.60 28.96 -10.20
CA SER A 101 6.43 27.80 -9.81
C SER A 101 7.41 28.14 -8.68
N GLU A 102 7.93 29.36 -8.65
CA GLU A 102 8.88 29.85 -7.66
C GLU A 102 8.20 30.08 -6.31
N GLU A 103 7.05 30.75 -6.29
CA GLU A 103 6.24 30.97 -5.08
C GLU A 103 5.77 29.64 -4.47
N ARG A 104 5.37 28.67 -5.31
CA ARG A 104 5.03 27.31 -4.82
C ARG A 104 6.22 26.62 -4.16
N LYS A 105 7.45 26.78 -4.72
CA LYS A 105 8.66 26.22 -4.12
C LYS A 105 9.02 26.92 -2.81
N ALA A 106 8.91 28.26 -2.76
CA ALA A 106 9.17 29.04 -1.57
C ALA A 106 8.20 28.67 -0.43
N ALA A 107 6.89 28.65 -0.70
CA ALA A 107 5.89 28.22 0.27
C ALA A 107 6.04 26.75 0.72
N ALA A 108 6.52 25.87 -0.17
CA ALA A 108 6.83 24.50 0.19
C ALA A 108 8.07 24.41 1.09
N ALA A 109 9.09 25.23 0.84
CA ALA A 109 10.30 25.30 1.68
C ALA A 109 9.97 25.82 3.08
N GLU A 110 9.19 26.89 3.17
CA GLU A 110 8.75 27.44 4.46
C GLU A 110 7.95 26.40 5.29
N ARG A 111 6.96 25.77 4.68
CA ARG A 111 6.20 24.68 5.34
C ARG A 111 7.09 23.50 5.75
N LYS A 112 8.17 23.24 4.99
CA LYS A 112 9.13 22.20 5.36
C LYS A 112 9.88 22.60 6.62
N VAL A 113 10.38 23.84 6.73
CA VAL A 113 11.09 24.36 7.91
C VAL A 113 10.20 24.30 9.14
N GLN A 114 8.96 24.79 9.04
CA GLN A 114 7.99 24.73 10.14
C GLN A 114 7.72 23.30 10.61
N ARG A 115 7.50 22.39 9.66
CA ARG A 115 7.29 20.96 9.96
C ARG A 115 8.51 20.29 10.59
N GLU A 116 9.71 20.66 10.16
CA GLU A 116 10.96 20.14 10.74
C GLU A 116 11.14 20.65 12.16
N ALA A 117 10.84 21.92 12.45
CA ALA A 117 10.87 22.47 13.80
C ALA A 117 9.86 21.78 14.73
N LEU A 118 8.62 21.56 14.27
CA LEU A 118 7.60 20.83 15.04
C LEU A 118 8.00 19.36 15.23
N LYS A 119 8.58 18.73 14.22
CA LYS A 119 9.08 17.36 14.32
C LYS A 119 10.23 17.26 15.32
N GLU A 120 11.13 18.24 15.36
CA GLU A 120 12.23 18.27 16.33
C GLU A 120 11.68 18.34 17.76
N LYS A 121 10.66 19.15 18.01
CA LYS A 121 10.06 19.32 19.35
C LYS A 121 9.18 18.13 19.76
N PHE A 122 8.31 17.62 18.87
CA PHE A 122 7.24 16.67 19.22
C PHE A 122 7.37 15.30 18.51
N GLY A 123 8.22 15.18 17.50
CA GLY A 123 8.31 13.99 16.66
C GLY A 123 9.25 12.89 17.18
N HIS A 124 9.73 12.99 18.41
CA HIS A 124 10.67 12.06 19.02
C HIS A 124 10.28 11.73 20.46
N ALA A 125 10.73 10.55 20.91
CA ALA A 125 10.70 10.14 22.31
C ALA A 125 12.07 9.55 22.70
N ILE A 126 12.38 9.57 23.99
CA ILE A 126 13.48 8.76 24.55
C ILE A 126 12.85 7.44 25.01
N VAL A 127 13.33 6.34 24.45
CA VAL A 127 12.86 4.98 24.73
C VAL A 127 14.04 4.16 25.22
N ASN A 128 14.03 3.74 26.47
CA ASN A 128 15.13 2.97 27.08
C ASN A 128 16.51 3.60 26.90
N GLY A 129 16.60 4.95 27.00
CA GLY A 129 17.82 5.72 26.82
C GLY A 129 18.14 6.15 25.40
N GLU A 130 17.44 5.64 24.39
CA GLU A 130 17.66 5.96 22.98
C GLU A 130 16.62 6.96 22.44
N ARG A 131 17.06 7.89 21.58
CA ARG A 131 16.17 8.80 20.87
C ARG A 131 15.53 8.12 19.68
N VAL A 132 14.20 7.95 19.71
CA VAL A 132 13.41 7.24 18.70
C VAL A 132 12.41 8.19 18.06
N GLU A 133 12.19 8.10 16.75
CA GLU A 133 11.13 8.86 16.06
C GLU A 133 9.74 8.33 16.41
N LEU A 134 8.74 9.20 16.40
CA LEU A 134 7.33 8.85 16.43
C LEU A 134 6.77 8.63 15.02
N ALA A 135 5.78 7.76 14.90
CA ALA A 135 5.09 7.53 13.61
C ALA A 135 4.30 8.78 13.17
N ASN A 136 3.75 9.49 14.13
CA ASN A 136 3.05 10.77 14.01
C ASN A 136 3.20 11.51 15.35
N TYR A 137 2.97 12.82 15.37
CA TYR A 137 3.02 13.63 16.57
C TYR A 137 1.85 14.63 16.67
N MET A 138 0.79 14.43 15.86
CA MET A 138 -0.39 15.29 15.80
C MET A 138 -1.66 14.45 15.77
N THR A 139 -2.73 14.93 16.42
CA THR A 139 -4.06 14.33 16.34
C THR A 139 -4.68 14.49 14.94
N GLU A 140 -5.76 13.76 14.66
CA GLU A 140 -6.54 13.98 13.44
C GLU A 140 -7.38 15.26 13.60
N PRO A 141 -7.44 16.14 12.58
CA PRO A 141 -8.30 17.32 12.61
C PRO A 141 -9.78 16.92 12.53
N SER A 142 -10.66 17.83 12.95
CA SER A 142 -12.09 17.71 12.69
C SER A 142 -12.38 17.62 11.19
N GLY A 143 -13.51 17.02 10.81
CA GLY A 143 -13.90 16.92 9.42
C GLY A 143 -15.07 15.98 9.16
N ILE A 144 -15.51 15.92 7.90
CA ILE A 144 -16.57 15.00 7.49
C ILE A 144 -15.98 13.60 7.31
N PHE A 145 -16.55 12.60 7.93
CA PHE A 145 -16.12 11.21 7.78
C PHE A 145 -16.46 10.67 6.39
N MET A 146 -15.46 10.31 5.64
CA MET A 146 -15.62 9.92 4.23
C MET A 146 -16.17 8.52 4.04
N GLY A 147 -15.83 7.58 4.92
CA GLY A 147 -16.21 6.17 4.83
C GLY A 147 -15.86 5.50 3.50
N ARG A 148 -15.62 4.20 3.48
CA ARG A 148 -15.42 3.42 2.25
C ARG A 148 -16.67 2.62 1.92
N GLY A 149 -16.95 2.42 0.63
CA GLY A 149 -18.13 1.69 0.18
C GLY A 149 -19.43 2.35 0.66
N LYS A 150 -20.34 1.55 1.20
CA LYS A 150 -21.62 2.00 1.78
C LYS A 150 -21.54 2.13 3.32
N HIS A 151 -20.46 2.71 3.82
CA HIS A 151 -20.26 2.86 5.26
C HIS A 151 -21.43 3.67 5.89
N PRO A 152 -22.09 3.18 6.95
CA PRO A 152 -23.28 3.84 7.50
C PRO A 152 -22.99 5.23 8.07
N LEU A 153 -21.79 5.48 8.61
CA LEU A 153 -21.39 6.78 9.15
C LEU A 153 -20.85 7.77 8.09
N ARG A 154 -20.91 7.44 6.79
CA ARG A 154 -20.49 8.39 5.73
C ARG A 154 -21.23 9.70 5.85
N GLY A 155 -20.48 10.81 5.79
CA GLY A 155 -21.07 12.13 5.89
C GLY A 155 -21.24 12.64 7.31
N ARG A 156 -21.08 11.80 8.37
CA ARG A 156 -21.13 12.25 9.75
C ARG A 156 -19.97 13.21 10.05
N TRP A 157 -20.23 14.17 10.93
CA TRP A 157 -19.19 15.03 11.45
C TRP A 157 -18.32 14.27 12.44
N LYS A 158 -17.01 14.30 12.24
CA LYS A 158 -16.01 13.76 13.13
C LYS A 158 -15.26 14.91 13.78
N GLU A 159 -15.51 15.12 15.06
CA GLU A 159 -14.80 16.12 15.85
C GLU A 159 -13.39 15.63 16.20
N GLY A 160 -12.39 16.48 16.09
CA GLY A 160 -11.02 16.22 16.53
C GLY A 160 -10.91 16.10 18.04
N ALA A 161 -9.82 15.51 18.52
CA ALA A 161 -9.53 15.44 19.94
C ALA A 161 -9.07 16.82 20.47
N HIS A 162 -9.40 17.12 21.73
CA HIS A 162 -8.84 18.20 22.53
C HIS A 162 -7.75 17.64 23.47
N GLU A 163 -6.97 18.52 24.14
CA GLU A 163 -5.92 18.06 25.05
C GLU A 163 -6.47 17.16 26.16
N GLU A 164 -7.62 17.54 26.71
CA GLU A 164 -8.33 16.82 27.78
C GLU A 164 -8.86 15.42 27.37
N ASP A 165 -8.98 15.15 26.07
CA ASP A 165 -9.36 13.84 25.54
C ASP A 165 -8.17 12.89 25.47
N VAL A 166 -6.93 13.40 25.59
CA VAL A 166 -5.72 12.64 25.29
C VAL A 166 -5.09 12.07 26.55
N THR A 167 -4.85 10.76 26.54
CA THR A 167 -4.00 10.07 27.54
C THR A 167 -2.58 9.97 27.01
N LEU A 168 -1.59 10.39 27.77
CA LEU A 168 -0.16 10.25 27.48
C LEU A 168 0.43 9.05 28.23
N ASN A 169 1.35 8.31 27.59
CA ASN A 169 2.13 7.24 28.23
C ASN A 169 3.55 7.76 28.51
N LEU A 170 3.89 7.95 29.79
CA LEU A 170 5.18 8.50 30.24
C LEU A 170 5.72 7.71 31.41
N SER A 171 7.04 7.59 31.51
CA SER A 171 7.71 7.05 32.71
C SER A 171 7.40 7.91 33.93
N PRO A 172 7.37 7.32 35.13
CA PRO A 172 7.05 8.09 36.37
C PRO A 172 8.01 9.26 36.67
N ASP A 173 9.24 9.15 36.20
CA ASP A 173 10.31 10.16 36.37
C ASP A 173 10.43 11.12 35.17
N ALA A 174 9.58 10.99 34.16
CA ALA A 174 9.61 11.85 32.99
C ALA A 174 9.10 13.28 33.32
N PRO A 175 9.71 14.32 32.74
CA PRO A 175 9.15 15.66 32.78
C PRO A 175 7.73 15.69 32.20
N LEU A 176 6.81 16.36 32.88
CA LEU A 176 5.44 16.49 32.37
C LEU A 176 5.40 17.45 31.18
N PRO A 177 4.82 17.09 30.04
CA PRO A 177 4.64 17.99 28.92
C PRO A 177 3.67 19.12 29.25
N GLU A 178 3.94 20.32 28.73
CA GLU A 178 3.01 21.43 28.78
C GLU A 178 1.67 21.08 28.10
N GLY A 179 0.55 21.48 28.69
CA GLY A 179 -0.80 21.26 28.19
C GLY A 179 -1.76 20.75 29.24
N ASN A 180 -3.05 20.76 28.91
CA ASN A 180 -4.12 20.28 29.80
C ASN A 180 -4.53 18.85 29.42
N TRP A 181 -3.61 17.90 29.58
CA TRP A 181 -3.82 16.49 29.18
C TRP A 181 -4.84 15.81 30.09
N GLY A 182 -5.69 14.95 29.50
CA GLY A 182 -6.73 14.21 30.21
C GLY A 182 -6.15 13.25 31.25
N GLU A 183 -5.22 12.40 30.84
CA GLU A 183 -4.53 11.47 31.75
C GLU A 183 -3.06 11.33 31.38
N ILE A 184 -2.24 11.02 32.38
CA ILE A 184 -0.85 10.61 32.22
C ILE A 184 -0.67 9.27 32.92
N VAL A 185 -0.32 8.24 32.18
CA VAL A 185 -0.19 6.86 32.68
C VAL A 185 1.18 6.28 32.36
N TRP A 186 1.58 5.26 33.11
CA TRP A 186 2.75 4.45 32.76
C TRP A 186 2.33 3.03 32.41
N GLN A 187 2.47 2.69 31.13
CA GLN A 187 2.20 1.33 30.61
C GLN A 187 3.43 0.78 29.89
N PRO A 188 4.36 0.13 30.61
CA PRO A 188 5.64 -0.33 30.11
C PRO A 188 5.56 -1.48 29.09
N ASP A 189 4.46 -2.21 29.05
CA ASP A 189 4.15 -3.28 28.11
C ASP A 189 3.64 -2.79 26.75
N CYS A 190 3.34 -1.49 26.66
CA CYS A 190 2.81 -0.84 25.48
C CYS A 190 3.83 0.10 24.81
N ILE A 191 3.76 0.21 23.49
CA ILE A 191 4.62 1.10 22.68
C ILE A 191 3.89 2.29 22.07
N TRP A 192 2.69 2.60 22.55
CA TRP A 192 2.01 3.83 22.19
C TRP A 192 2.50 4.98 23.09
N VAL A 193 2.47 6.19 22.53
CA VAL A 193 2.94 7.43 23.16
C VAL A 193 1.76 8.27 23.64
N ALA A 194 0.72 8.34 22.84
CA ALA A 194 -0.54 9.02 23.16
C ALA A 194 -1.72 8.21 22.62
N ARG A 195 -2.88 8.32 23.29
CA ARG A 195 -4.14 7.73 22.83
C ARG A 195 -5.32 8.64 23.16
N TRP A 196 -6.37 8.52 22.39
CA TRP A 196 -7.66 9.20 22.64
C TRP A 196 -8.79 8.39 22.03
N GLU A 197 -10.01 8.63 22.48
CA GLU A 197 -11.20 8.04 21.89
C GLU A 197 -11.69 8.88 20.70
N ASP A 198 -11.99 8.23 19.59
CA ASP A 198 -12.60 8.84 18.42
C ASP A 198 -14.06 9.13 18.71
N LYS A 199 -14.44 10.41 18.81
CA LYS A 199 -15.79 10.84 19.22
C LYS A 199 -16.92 10.36 18.30
N LEU A 200 -16.61 9.94 17.05
CA LEU A 200 -17.60 9.42 16.13
C LEU A 200 -17.80 7.91 16.27
N SER A 201 -16.72 7.15 16.43
CA SER A 201 -16.75 5.69 16.41
C SER A 201 -16.52 5.03 17.77
N GLY A 202 -16.23 5.79 18.83
CA GLY A 202 -15.88 5.26 20.15
C GLY A 202 -14.58 4.44 20.19
N LYS A 203 -13.84 4.38 19.08
CA LYS A 203 -12.62 3.56 18.98
C LYS A 203 -11.40 4.34 19.41
N LEU A 204 -10.51 3.67 20.14
CA LEU A 204 -9.23 4.26 20.55
C LEU A 204 -8.33 4.52 19.33
N LYS A 205 -7.81 5.74 19.28
CA LYS A 205 -6.76 6.18 18.36
C LYS A 205 -5.44 6.29 19.10
N TYR A 206 -4.34 6.07 18.38
CA TYR A 206 -3.03 6.00 18.99
C TYR A 206 -1.98 6.75 18.18
N ILE A 207 -1.02 7.33 18.89
CA ILE A 207 0.30 7.68 18.34
C ILE A 207 1.29 6.65 18.82
N TRP A 208 1.98 6.03 17.85
CA TRP A 208 2.94 4.95 18.07
C TRP A 208 4.37 5.44 17.84
N LEU A 209 5.33 4.69 18.36
CA LEU A 209 6.71 4.81 17.89
C LEU A 209 6.79 4.58 16.38
N SER A 210 7.77 5.18 15.70
CA SER A 210 8.00 4.98 14.27
C SER A 210 8.32 3.51 13.95
N ASP A 211 8.06 3.10 12.72
CA ASP A 211 8.46 1.77 12.21
C ASP A 211 10.01 1.61 12.16
N THR A 212 10.78 2.68 12.40
CA THR A 212 12.24 2.65 12.52
C THR A 212 12.73 2.40 13.94
N ALA A 213 11.83 2.36 14.93
CA ALA A 213 12.19 2.07 16.31
C ALA A 213 12.71 0.64 16.44
N PRO A 214 13.86 0.39 17.14
CA PRO A 214 14.45 -0.94 17.26
C PRO A 214 13.46 -2.00 17.75
N ILE A 215 12.70 -1.69 18.80
CA ILE A 215 11.65 -2.59 19.33
C ILE A 215 10.56 -2.94 18.32
N LYS A 216 10.26 -2.05 17.36
CA LYS A 216 9.29 -2.34 16.29
C LYS A 216 9.92 -3.12 15.15
N GLN A 217 11.17 -2.88 14.82
CA GLN A 217 11.91 -3.64 13.81
C GLN A 217 12.12 -5.09 14.26
N GLU A 218 12.45 -5.31 15.52
CA GLU A 218 12.53 -6.64 16.10
C GLU A 218 11.19 -7.41 16.02
N ARG A 219 10.09 -6.78 16.43
CA ARG A 219 8.74 -7.39 16.29
C ARG A 219 8.34 -7.64 14.83
N GLU A 220 8.80 -6.81 13.91
CA GLU A 220 8.54 -7.00 12.47
C GLU A 220 9.37 -8.16 11.92
N ALA A 221 10.63 -8.35 12.36
CA ALA A 221 11.45 -9.51 12.02
C ALA A 221 10.81 -10.79 12.54
N GLN A 222 10.45 -10.86 13.83
CA GLN A 222 9.77 -12.02 14.46
C GLN A 222 8.50 -12.44 13.72
N LYS A 223 7.73 -11.50 13.17
CA LYS A 223 6.55 -11.80 12.35
C LYS A 223 6.90 -12.59 11.09
N PHE A 224 8.03 -12.29 10.47
CA PHE A 224 8.50 -13.02 9.28
C PHE A 224 9.15 -14.35 9.66
N ASP A 225 9.87 -14.39 10.79
CA ASP A 225 10.45 -15.63 11.32
C ASP A 225 9.34 -16.66 11.61
N GLN A 226 8.22 -16.23 12.18
CA GLN A 226 7.05 -17.10 12.39
C GLN A 226 6.48 -17.64 11.07
N ALA A 227 6.58 -16.90 9.97
CA ALA A 227 6.17 -17.40 8.66
C ALA A 227 7.14 -18.46 8.11
N LEU A 228 8.44 -18.38 8.46
CA LEU A 228 9.41 -19.44 8.13
C LEU A 228 9.20 -20.69 8.99
N GLU A 229 8.95 -20.54 10.29
CA GLU A 229 8.57 -21.66 11.17
C GLU A 229 7.32 -22.37 10.67
N LEU A 230 6.34 -21.61 10.17
CA LEU A 230 5.17 -22.20 9.52
C LEU A 230 5.56 -22.92 8.22
N ALA A 231 6.49 -22.38 7.40
CA ALA A 231 6.94 -23.05 6.18
C ALA A 231 7.50 -24.45 6.49
N GLU A 232 8.35 -24.56 7.50
CA GLU A 232 8.94 -25.83 7.94
C GLU A 232 7.93 -26.81 8.54
N SER A 233 6.84 -26.29 9.12
CA SER A 233 5.80 -27.08 9.80
C SER A 233 4.52 -27.23 8.97
N LEU A 234 4.48 -26.75 7.73
CA LEU A 234 3.25 -26.58 6.95
C LEU A 234 2.50 -27.90 6.73
N ASP A 235 3.21 -28.97 6.40
CA ASP A 235 2.60 -30.29 6.17
C ASP A 235 1.96 -30.85 7.44
N ARG A 236 2.60 -30.64 8.59
CA ARG A 236 2.05 -31.02 9.90
C ARG A 236 0.79 -30.22 10.23
N VAL A 237 0.81 -28.91 10.03
CA VAL A 237 -0.33 -28.04 10.29
C VAL A 237 -1.49 -28.38 9.36
N ARG A 238 -1.24 -28.57 8.07
CA ARG A 238 -2.24 -28.99 7.07
C ARG A 238 -2.78 -30.37 7.39
N GLY A 239 -1.92 -31.32 7.75
CA GLY A 239 -2.32 -32.66 8.14
C GLY A 239 -3.30 -32.66 9.31
N GLY A 240 -3.03 -31.89 10.35
CA GLY A 240 -3.95 -31.74 11.49
C GLY A 240 -5.27 -31.04 11.11
N ILE A 241 -5.23 -30.01 10.28
CA ILE A 241 -6.46 -29.36 9.77
C ILE A 241 -7.29 -30.36 8.94
N LEU A 242 -6.67 -31.16 8.06
CA LEU A 242 -7.37 -32.15 7.23
C LEU A 242 -7.99 -33.28 8.09
N GLU A 243 -7.30 -33.73 9.15
CA GLU A 243 -7.83 -34.70 10.10
C GLU A 243 -9.07 -34.15 10.80
N ASP A 244 -9.01 -32.89 11.26
CA ASP A 244 -10.10 -32.26 11.99
C ASP A 244 -11.32 -31.89 11.12
N LEU A 245 -11.21 -31.89 9.76
CA LEU A 245 -12.36 -31.77 8.87
C LEU A 245 -13.38 -32.91 9.10
N GLY A 246 -12.94 -34.08 9.52
CA GLY A 246 -13.80 -35.23 9.86
C GLY A 246 -14.21 -35.29 11.33
N SER A 247 -13.98 -34.25 12.12
CA SER A 247 -14.32 -34.22 13.55
C SER A 247 -15.84 -34.34 13.79
N THR A 248 -16.22 -35.10 14.82
CA THR A 248 -17.61 -35.16 15.31
C THR A 248 -17.97 -33.98 16.21
N ASP A 249 -17.00 -33.16 16.61
CA ASP A 249 -17.21 -31.89 17.30
C ASP A 249 -17.42 -30.79 16.24
N ASP A 250 -18.63 -30.25 16.19
CA ASP A 250 -19.02 -29.21 15.24
C ASP A 250 -18.12 -27.99 15.33
N THR A 251 -17.69 -27.57 16.52
CA THR A 251 -16.80 -26.40 16.69
C THR A 251 -15.41 -26.69 16.08
N ARG A 252 -14.88 -27.90 16.33
CA ARG A 252 -13.57 -28.27 15.77
C ARG A 252 -13.62 -28.42 14.25
N MET A 253 -14.68 -29.03 13.72
CA MET A 253 -14.91 -29.14 12.28
C MET A 253 -15.07 -27.77 11.62
N MET A 254 -15.81 -26.81 12.23
CA MET A 254 -15.93 -25.43 11.77
C MET A 254 -14.58 -24.72 11.74
N LEU A 255 -13.77 -24.84 12.82
CA LEU A 255 -12.43 -24.23 12.89
C LEU A 255 -11.50 -24.80 11.82
N ALA A 256 -11.49 -26.13 11.65
CA ALA A 256 -10.71 -26.79 10.61
C ALA A 256 -11.11 -26.31 9.20
N THR A 257 -12.42 -26.26 8.92
CA THR A 257 -12.95 -25.78 7.62
C THR A 257 -12.59 -24.31 7.36
N ALA A 258 -12.74 -23.45 8.37
CA ALA A 258 -12.35 -22.02 8.25
C ALA A 258 -10.84 -21.87 8.04
N CYS A 259 -10.00 -22.61 8.77
CA CYS A 259 -8.55 -22.58 8.64
C CYS A 259 -8.07 -23.12 7.30
N TYR A 260 -8.70 -24.18 6.78
CA TYR A 260 -8.44 -24.66 5.41
C TYR A 260 -8.70 -23.57 4.37
N LEU A 261 -9.83 -22.85 4.46
CA LEU A 261 -10.15 -21.75 3.56
C LEU A 261 -9.17 -20.56 3.72
N ILE A 262 -8.71 -20.27 4.93
CA ILE A 262 -7.70 -19.24 5.19
C ILE A 262 -6.38 -19.58 4.51
N ASP A 263 -5.90 -20.81 4.65
CA ASP A 263 -4.68 -21.29 4.01
C ASP A 263 -4.82 -21.32 2.47
N LYS A 264 -5.80 -22.07 1.96
CA LYS A 264 -5.99 -22.33 0.52
C LYS A 264 -6.28 -21.06 -0.29
N LEU A 265 -7.07 -20.12 0.27
CA LEU A 265 -7.55 -18.94 -0.43
C LEU A 265 -6.87 -17.64 0.02
N CYS A 266 -5.91 -17.71 0.93
CA CYS A 266 -5.26 -16.54 1.54
C CYS A 266 -6.27 -15.54 2.09
N LEU A 267 -7.36 -16.01 2.73
CA LEU A 267 -8.39 -15.16 3.30
C LEU A 267 -7.89 -14.48 4.58
N ARG A 268 -8.52 -13.36 4.92
CA ARG A 268 -8.46 -12.80 6.27
C ARG A 268 -9.42 -13.60 7.16
N VAL A 269 -9.12 -13.73 8.43
CA VAL A 269 -10.00 -14.42 9.36
C VAL A 269 -11.40 -13.80 9.32
N GLY A 270 -11.58 -12.58 9.70
CA GLY A 270 -12.86 -11.89 9.85
C GLY A 270 -13.33 -11.93 11.31
N ASP A 271 -13.89 -10.82 11.76
CA ASP A 271 -14.62 -10.70 13.02
C ASP A 271 -15.92 -9.99 12.72
N GLU A 272 -16.93 -10.21 13.55
CA GLU A 272 -18.20 -9.52 13.42
C GLU A 272 -18.03 -8.01 13.46
N LYS A 273 -18.93 -7.32 12.78
CA LYS A 273 -18.92 -5.87 12.63
C LYS A 273 -20.03 -5.25 13.46
N GLU A 274 -19.68 -4.17 14.15
CA GLU A 274 -20.67 -3.32 14.79
C GLU A 274 -21.63 -2.72 13.74
N PRO A 275 -22.88 -2.40 14.11
CA PRO A 275 -23.88 -1.85 13.17
C PRO A 275 -23.44 -0.57 12.47
N ASP A 276 -22.54 0.18 13.06
CA ASP A 276 -21.96 1.42 12.54
C ASP A 276 -20.69 1.20 11.68
N GLU A 277 -20.25 -0.05 11.48
CA GLU A 277 -19.13 -0.41 10.62
C GLU A 277 -19.58 -0.80 9.21
N ALA A 278 -18.66 -0.72 8.26
CA ALA A 278 -18.91 -1.23 6.91
C ALA A 278 -19.03 -2.76 6.94
N ASP A 279 -20.09 -3.29 6.35
CA ASP A 279 -20.29 -4.73 6.21
C ASP A 279 -19.24 -5.35 5.30
N THR A 280 -18.15 -5.83 5.89
CA THR A 280 -17.03 -6.48 5.22
C THR A 280 -16.75 -7.83 5.85
N VAL A 281 -16.46 -8.83 5.01
CA VAL A 281 -16.45 -10.25 5.34
C VAL A 281 -15.03 -10.81 5.30
N GLY A 282 -14.72 -11.73 6.21
CA GLY A 282 -13.57 -12.62 6.21
C GLY A 282 -14.03 -14.09 6.26
N ALA A 283 -13.10 -15.03 6.49
CA ALA A 283 -13.42 -16.45 6.45
C ALA A 283 -14.50 -16.85 7.48
N THR A 284 -14.33 -16.45 8.73
CA THR A 284 -15.27 -16.80 9.84
C THR A 284 -16.59 -16.05 9.77
N THR A 285 -16.68 -14.95 9.03
CA THR A 285 -17.92 -14.16 8.85
C THR A 285 -18.56 -14.37 7.48
N LEU A 286 -18.23 -15.47 6.79
CA LEU A 286 -18.92 -15.91 5.58
C LEU A 286 -20.39 -16.24 5.88
N ARG A 287 -21.26 -15.93 4.92
CA ARG A 287 -22.70 -16.19 4.99
C ARG A 287 -23.12 -17.07 3.82
N PRO A 288 -24.27 -17.75 3.89
CA PRO A 288 -24.77 -18.59 2.80
C PRO A 288 -24.77 -17.91 1.43
N GLU A 289 -25.17 -16.64 1.35
CA GLU A 289 -25.19 -15.89 0.10
C GLU A 289 -23.83 -15.61 -0.51
N HIS A 290 -22.74 -15.87 0.22
CA HIS A 290 -21.37 -15.64 -0.25
C HIS A 290 -20.74 -16.86 -0.89
N VAL A 291 -21.35 -18.04 -0.75
CA VAL A 291 -20.78 -19.33 -1.20
C VAL A 291 -21.80 -20.07 -2.06
N THR A 292 -21.41 -20.48 -3.24
CA THR A 292 -22.19 -21.34 -4.11
C THR A 292 -21.40 -22.63 -4.38
N LEU A 293 -21.91 -23.76 -3.97
CA LEU A 293 -21.31 -25.06 -4.21
C LEU A 293 -21.60 -25.52 -5.64
N ASN A 294 -20.57 -25.94 -6.37
CA ASN A 294 -20.64 -26.41 -7.76
C ASN A 294 -20.28 -27.90 -7.82
N GLY A 295 -21.22 -28.75 -7.45
CA GLY A 295 -20.97 -30.19 -7.30
C GLY A 295 -20.10 -30.50 -6.08
N ASP A 296 -19.35 -31.60 -6.15
CA ASP A 296 -18.64 -32.18 -5.01
C ASP A 296 -17.17 -31.76 -4.89
N THR A 297 -16.69 -30.89 -5.77
CA THR A 297 -15.25 -30.56 -5.87
C THR A 297 -14.94 -29.08 -5.94
N SER A 298 -15.92 -28.21 -6.16
CA SER A 298 -15.62 -26.78 -6.28
C SER A 298 -16.68 -25.87 -5.68
N ALA A 299 -16.26 -24.68 -5.27
CA ALA A 299 -17.16 -23.65 -4.77
C ALA A 299 -16.81 -22.28 -5.34
N GLU A 300 -17.82 -21.47 -5.59
CA GLU A 300 -17.70 -20.05 -5.94
C GLU A 300 -17.89 -19.23 -4.68
N PHE A 301 -16.92 -18.34 -4.41
CA PHE A 301 -16.97 -17.37 -3.32
C PHE A 301 -17.14 -15.97 -3.87
N LYS A 302 -18.12 -15.20 -3.36
CA LYS A 302 -18.38 -13.82 -3.81
C LYS A 302 -18.85 -12.95 -2.66
N PHE A 303 -17.97 -12.09 -2.17
CA PHE A 303 -18.26 -11.19 -1.05
C PHE A 303 -17.42 -9.92 -1.06
N LEU A 304 -17.77 -8.93 -0.24
CA LEU A 304 -16.98 -7.74 -0.01
C LEU A 304 -16.07 -7.95 1.19
N GLY A 305 -14.77 -7.99 0.93
CA GLY A 305 -13.76 -8.06 1.97
C GLY A 305 -13.36 -6.68 2.51
N LYS A 306 -12.31 -6.63 3.31
CA LYS A 306 -11.78 -5.38 3.91
C LYS A 306 -11.62 -4.27 2.88
N ASP A 307 -11.96 -3.04 3.28
CA ASP A 307 -11.99 -1.84 2.44
C ASP A 307 -13.05 -1.89 1.32
N SER A 308 -14.09 -2.73 1.48
CA SER A 308 -15.15 -2.98 0.49
C SER A 308 -14.62 -3.46 -0.86
N VAL A 309 -13.55 -4.25 -0.84
CA VAL A 309 -12.95 -4.85 -2.02
C VAL A 309 -13.65 -6.16 -2.34
N LEU A 310 -14.16 -6.30 -3.58
CA LEU A 310 -14.79 -7.54 -4.04
C LEU A 310 -13.79 -8.70 -4.06
N TRP A 311 -14.13 -9.78 -3.39
CA TRP A 311 -13.50 -11.08 -3.52
C TRP A 311 -14.44 -11.97 -4.34
N HIS A 312 -13.98 -12.48 -5.47
CA HIS A 312 -14.80 -13.30 -6.36
C HIS A 312 -13.91 -14.31 -7.08
N ARG A 313 -14.02 -15.59 -6.70
CA ARG A 313 -13.27 -16.70 -7.31
C ARG A 313 -14.08 -17.99 -7.21
N THR A 314 -13.94 -18.85 -8.22
CA THR A 314 -14.31 -20.26 -8.18
C THR A 314 -13.04 -21.08 -7.93
N VAL A 315 -13.05 -21.98 -7.00
CA VAL A 315 -11.89 -22.75 -6.54
C VAL A 315 -12.24 -24.21 -6.32
N GLU A 316 -11.28 -25.08 -6.61
CA GLU A 316 -11.35 -26.50 -6.27
C GLU A 316 -10.95 -26.69 -4.81
N LEU A 317 -11.74 -27.49 -4.08
CA LEU A 317 -11.59 -27.76 -2.65
C LEU A 317 -11.63 -29.28 -2.42
N GLU A 318 -11.09 -29.71 -1.28
CA GLU A 318 -11.22 -31.08 -0.84
C GLU A 318 -12.70 -31.49 -0.68
N PRO A 319 -13.09 -32.70 -1.03
CA PRO A 319 -14.49 -33.16 -0.90
C PRO A 319 -15.06 -32.98 0.50
N ALA A 320 -14.28 -33.26 1.54
CA ALA A 320 -14.69 -33.05 2.92
C ALA A 320 -15.00 -31.58 3.25
N VAL A 321 -14.29 -30.65 2.64
CA VAL A 321 -14.56 -29.21 2.81
C VAL A 321 -15.88 -28.83 2.13
N ILE A 322 -16.18 -29.39 0.96
CA ILE A 322 -17.46 -29.16 0.25
C ILE A 322 -18.61 -29.72 1.07
N GLU A 323 -18.47 -30.94 1.61
CA GLU A 323 -19.46 -31.56 2.48
C GLU A 323 -19.73 -30.72 3.74
N ASN A 324 -18.64 -30.29 4.42
CA ASN A 324 -18.75 -29.42 5.59
C ASN A 324 -19.41 -28.10 5.26
N LEU A 325 -19.03 -27.45 4.16
CA LEU A 325 -19.68 -26.20 3.72
C LEU A 325 -21.16 -26.40 3.42
N GLY A 326 -21.55 -27.51 2.79
CA GLY A 326 -22.96 -27.87 2.56
C GLY A 326 -23.73 -27.96 3.87
N TYR A 327 -23.23 -28.77 4.82
CA TYR A 327 -23.82 -28.89 6.16
C TYR A 327 -23.90 -27.54 6.89
N LEU A 328 -22.84 -26.77 6.89
CA LEU A 328 -22.77 -25.47 7.59
C LEU A 328 -23.68 -24.41 6.96
N ILE A 329 -23.86 -24.41 5.63
CA ILE A 329 -24.77 -23.52 4.92
C ILE A 329 -26.22 -23.84 5.29
N GLU A 330 -26.59 -25.12 5.34
CA GLU A 330 -27.96 -25.55 5.71
C GLU A 330 -28.28 -25.26 7.20
N ASN A 331 -27.26 -25.27 8.06
CA ASN A 331 -27.40 -25.03 9.51
C ASN A 331 -26.94 -23.59 9.90
N ALA A 332 -26.80 -22.68 8.95
CA ALA A 332 -26.34 -21.33 9.23
C ALA A 332 -27.29 -20.57 10.16
N ARG A 333 -26.74 -19.92 11.17
CA ARG A 333 -27.48 -19.14 12.17
C ARG A 333 -26.75 -17.86 12.55
N PRO A 334 -27.43 -16.86 13.12
CA PRO A 334 -26.73 -15.71 13.71
C PRO A 334 -25.79 -16.15 14.82
N SER A 335 -24.68 -15.44 14.99
CA SER A 335 -23.76 -15.64 16.10
C SER A 335 -24.39 -15.20 17.43
N GLY A 336 -24.19 -15.95 18.51
CA GLY A 336 -24.83 -15.70 19.81
C GLY A 336 -24.24 -14.55 20.64
N GLY A 337 -23.20 -13.87 20.16
CA GLY A 337 -22.58 -12.72 20.83
C GLY A 337 -23.40 -11.45 20.66
N GLY A 338 -24.00 -10.96 21.71
CA GLY A 338 -25.07 -9.96 21.83
C GLY A 338 -25.03 -8.61 21.07
N ASN A 339 -24.07 -8.36 20.19
CA ASN A 339 -24.00 -7.19 19.30
C ASN A 339 -23.85 -7.60 17.83
N GLY A 340 -24.00 -8.90 17.50
CA GLY A 340 -23.83 -9.42 16.15
C GLY A 340 -24.94 -9.03 15.19
N SER A 341 -24.67 -9.13 13.90
CA SER A 341 -25.65 -9.04 12.84
C SER A 341 -26.70 -10.16 13.00
N ASP A 342 -28.00 -9.85 12.89
CA ASP A 342 -29.08 -10.84 12.81
C ASP A 342 -28.98 -11.78 11.59
N ARG A 343 -27.93 -11.67 10.79
CA ARG A 343 -27.72 -12.42 9.56
C ARG A 343 -27.07 -13.77 9.83
N PRO A 344 -27.58 -14.87 9.26
CA PRO A 344 -26.99 -16.17 9.40
C PRO A 344 -25.54 -16.20 8.91
N GLN A 345 -24.65 -16.85 9.68
CA GLN A 345 -23.24 -17.09 9.34
C GLN A 345 -23.00 -18.57 9.12
N ILE A 346 -22.07 -18.92 8.26
CA ILE A 346 -21.62 -20.29 8.01
C ILE A 346 -20.82 -20.81 9.22
N PHE A 347 -20.07 -19.89 9.88
CA PHE A 347 -19.21 -20.19 11.02
C PHE A 347 -19.65 -19.39 12.27
N PRO A 348 -20.85 -19.67 12.82
CA PRO A 348 -21.32 -18.92 13.98
C PRO A 348 -20.43 -19.18 15.21
N ASP A 349 -20.29 -18.16 16.05
CA ASP A 349 -19.58 -18.20 17.34
C ASP A 349 -18.07 -18.46 17.27
N ILE A 350 -17.45 -18.43 16.08
CA ILE A 350 -16.00 -18.46 15.92
C ILE A 350 -15.48 -17.19 15.26
N GLY A 351 -14.38 -16.66 15.79
CA GLY A 351 -13.73 -15.44 15.31
C GLY A 351 -12.21 -15.57 15.30
N SER A 352 -11.54 -14.44 15.29
CA SER A 352 -10.07 -14.38 15.22
C SER A 352 -9.39 -15.02 16.45
N ARG A 353 -10.03 -14.95 17.61
CA ARG A 353 -9.50 -15.54 18.85
C ARG A 353 -9.52 -17.06 18.77
N GLU A 354 -10.68 -17.66 18.51
CA GLU A 354 -10.89 -19.11 18.43
C GLU A 354 -10.01 -19.72 17.34
N VAL A 355 -9.89 -19.07 16.17
CA VAL A 355 -8.97 -19.49 15.09
C VAL A 355 -7.51 -19.44 15.55
N SER A 356 -7.09 -18.42 16.29
CA SER A 356 -5.71 -18.32 16.79
C SER A 356 -5.40 -19.35 17.87
N GLU A 357 -6.35 -19.62 18.77
CA GLU A 357 -6.23 -20.66 19.79
C GLU A 357 -6.10 -22.05 19.13
N TYR A 358 -6.96 -22.40 18.18
CA TYR A 358 -6.90 -23.64 17.41
C TYR A 358 -5.59 -23.81 16.64
N LEU A 359 -5.16 -22.80 15.90
CA LEU A 359 -3.90 -22.86 15.14
C LEU A 359 -2.67 -22.98 16.06
N SER A 360 -2.73 -22.40 17.27
CA SER A 360 -1.64 -22.47 18.25
C SER A 360 -1.46 -23.88 18.84
N GLU A 361 -2.43 -24.79 18.69
CA GLU A 361 -2.25 -26.20 19.02
C GLU A 361 -1.22 -26.91 18.14
N PHE A 362 -1.14 -26.49 16.85
CA PHE A 362 -0.19 -27.04 15.88
C PHE A 362 1.17 -26.34 15.91
N LEU A 363 1.16 -25.00 16.06
CA LEU A 363 2.36 -24.19 16.14
C LEU A 363 2.10 -23.02 17.11
N PRO A 364 2.83 -22.92 18.24
CA PRO A 364 2.60 -21.89 19.25
C PRO A 364 2.60 -20.47 18.68
N GLY A 365 1.57 -19.69 18.96
CA GLY A 365 1.41 -18.34 18.48
C GLY A 365 1.01 -18.19 17.01
N LEU A 366 0.75 -19.28 16.29
CA LEU A 366 0.29 -19.23 14.90
C LEU A 366 -1.07 -18.53 14.80
N SER A 367 -1.21 -17.66 13.82
CA SER A 367 -2.46 -16.96 13.52
C SER A 367 -2.74 -16.96 12.02
N ALA A 368 -4.00 -16.75 11.65
CA ALA A 368 -4.45 -16.67 10.26
C ALA A 368 -3.61 -15.72 9.37
N LYS A 369 -3.05 -14.65 9.96
CA LYS A 369 -2.22 -13.68 9.22
C LYS A 369 -0.90 -14.28 8.73
N VAL A 370 -0.35 -15.25 9.44
CA VAL A 370 0.95 -15.88 9.14
C VAL A 370 0.88 -16.63 7.81
N PHE A 371 -0.22 -17.35 7.52
CA PHE A 371 -0.43 -18.01 6.23
C PHE A 371 -0.33 -17.03 5.06
N ARG A 372 -0.96 -15.85 5.19
CA ARG A 372 -0.87 -14.83 4.14
C ARG A 372 0.56 -14.30 3.96
N THR A 373 1.32 -14.19 5.04
CA THR A 373 2.73 -13.77 4.99
C THR A 373 3.57 -14.83 4.29
N LEU A 374 3.40 -16.11 4.65
CA LEU A 374 4.07 -17.22 4.00
C LEU A 374 3.77 -17.28 2.50
N HIS A 375 2.49 -17.35 2.13
CA HIS A 375 2.11 -17.48 0.72
C HIS A 375 2.51 -16.28 -0.14
N ALA A 376 2.39 -15.06 0.40
CA ALA A 376 2.82 -13.85 -0.31
C ALA A 376 4.33 -13.83 -0.52
N THR A 377 5.11 -14.25 0.49
CA THR A 377 6.57 -14.34 0.42
C THR A 377 7.01 -15.40 -0.58
N ARG A 378 6.41 -16.60 -0.54
CA ARG A 378 6.67 -17.68 -1.52
C ARG A 378 6.37 -17.26 -2.94
N ALA A 379 5.21 -16.65 -3.18
CA ALA A 379 4.83 -16.17 -4.52
C ALA A 379 5.84 -15.14 -5.07
N VAL A 380 6.42 -14.31 -4.20
CA VAL A 380 7.49 -13.38 -4.60
C VAL A 380 8.78 -14.13 -4.89
N ALA A 381 9.22 -15.02 -4.02
CA ALA A 381 10.44 -15.82 -4.22
C ALA A 381 10.39 -16.59 -5.54
N GLN A 382 9.31 -17.33 -5.77
CA GLN A 382 9.07 -18.08 -6.99
C GLN A 382 9.11 -17.18 -8.24
N SER A 383 8.40 -16.05 -8.22
CA SER A 383 8.36 -15.11 -9.36
C SER A 383 9.71 -14.47 -9.65
N LEU A 384 10.54 -14.24 -8.63
CA LEU A 384 11.90 -13.72 -8.80
C LEU A 384 12.83 -14.77 -9.42
N LEU A 385 12.76 -16.03 -8.99
CA LEU A 385 13.49 -17.15 -9.57
C LEU A 385 13.12 -17.36 -11.04
N GLU A 386 11.82 -17.37 -11.36
CA GLU A 386 11.31 -17.51 -12.73
C GLU A 386 11.64 -16.34 -13.65
N SER A 387 12.08 -15.20 -13.10
CA SER A 387 12.37 -14.00 -13.89
C SER A 387 13.61 -14.15 -14.78
N GLU A 388 14.49 -15.11 -14.49
CA GLU A 388 15.78 -15.35 -15.17
C GLU A 388 16.67 -14.08 -15.27
N VAL A 389 16.41 -13.07 -14.45
CA VAL A 389 17.18 -11.81 -14.44
C VAL A 389 18.53 -12.04 -13.78
N THR A 390 19.59 -11.51 -14.39
CA THR A 390 20.98 -11.67 -13.95
C THR A 390 21.62 -10.34 -13.58
N ALA A 391 22.84 -10.40 -13.03
CA ALA A 391 23.64 -9.21 -12.70
C ALA A 391 23.95 -8.34 -13.94
N ASP A 392 24.08 -8.95 -15.12
CA ASP A 392 24.38 -8.25 -16.39
C ASP A 392 23.17 -7.53 -17.00
N ASP A 393 21.95 -7.82 -16.52
CA ASP A 393 20.76 -7.16 -17.02
C ASP A 393 20.67 -5.70 -16.56
N PRO A 394 20.13 -4.80 -17.39
CA PRO A 394 19.98 -3.40 -17.02
C PRO A 394 18.95 -3.22 -15.89
N ASP A 395 19.18 -2.24 -15.02
CA ASP A 395 18.37 -1.94 -13.84
C ASP A 395 16.86 -1.91 -14.06
N PHE A 396 16.42 -1.47 -15.24
CA PHE A 396 14.97 -1.42 -15.50
C PHE A 396 14.34 -2.81 -15.62
N LYS A 397 15.07 -3.83 -16.06
CA LYS A 397 14.61 -5.22 -16.06
C LYS A 397 14.57 -5.79 -14.65
N LYS A 398 15.59 -5.50 -13.83
CA LYS A 398 15.62 -5.86 -12.41
C LYS A 398 14.44 -5.24 -11.66
N HIS A 399 14.17 -3.95 -11.92
CA HIS A 399 12.98 -3.28 -11.38
C HIS A 399 11.68 -3.91 -11.87
N GLU A 400 11.61 -4.28 -13.15
CA GLU A 400 10.44 -4.96 -13.74
C GLU A 400 10.16 -6.28 -13.04
N ALA A 401 11.18 -7.13 -12.85
CA ALA A 401 11.05 -8.40 -12.14
C ALA A 401 10.55 -8.20 -10.70
N ALA A 402 11.12 -7.25 -9.96
CA ALA A 402 10.69 -6.94 -8.59
C ALA A 402 9.22 -6.48 -8.50
N VAL A 403 8.76 -5.65 -9.46
CA VAL A 403 7.36 -5.21 -9.51
C VAL A 403 6.43 -6.36 -9.87
N LEU A 404 6.80 -7.21 -10.84
CA LEU A 404 6.01 -8.37 -11.25
C LEU A 404 5.88 -9.38 -10.11
N ALA A 405 6.94 -9.64 -9.38
CA ALA A 405 6.90 -10.50 -8.20
C ALA A 405 5.93 -9.96 -7.12
N ASN A 406 6.01 -8.66 -6.79
CA ASN A 406 5.03 -8.04 -5.87
C ASN A 406 3.58 -8.12 -6.42
N MET A 407 3.42 -8.09 -7.72
CA MET A 407 2.09 -8.22 -8.34
C MET A 407 1.48 -9.61 -8.06
N GLU A 408 2.26 -10.67 -8.06
CA GLU A 408 1.76 -12.02 -7.74
C GLU A 408 1.26 -12.09 -6.28
N ALA A 409 2.04 -11.58 -5.32
CA ALA A 409 1.58 -11.46 -3.93
C ALA A 409 0.32 -10.60 -3.78
N ALA A 410 0.21 -9.50 -4.53
CA ALA A 410 -0.96 -8.64 -4.50
C ALA A 410 -2.21 -9.30 -5.08
N LYS A 411 -2.08 -10.10 -6.15
CA LYS A 411 -3.17 -10.91 -6.72
C LYS A 411 -3.62 -11.99 -5.74
N LEU A 412 -2.67 -12.72 -5.18
CA LEU A 412 -2.93 -13.79 -4.20
C LEU A 412 -3.74 -13.26 -3.02
N CYS A 413 -3.30 -12.14 -2.43
CA CYS A 413 -3.94 -11.50 -1.30
C CYS A 413 -5.16 -10.63 -1.65
N ASN A 414 -5.59 -10.57 -2.91
CA ASN A 414 -6.68 -9.73 -3.41
C ASN A 414 -6.52 -8.24 -3.08
N HIS A 415 -5.29 -7.72 -3.17
CA HIS A 415 -5.01 -6.29 -2.94
C HIS A 415 -5.38 -5.48 -4.18
N THR A 416 -6.65 -5.26 -4.42
CA THR A 416 -7.16 -4.54 -5.59
C THR A 416 -7.58 -3.11 -5.27
N LYS A 417 -7.71 -2.29 -6.30
CA LYS A 417 -8.22 -0.92 -6.26
C LYS A 417 -8.94 -0.58 -7.56
N LYS A 418 -9.76 0.44 -7.57
CA LYS A 418 -10.34 0.97 -8.81
C LYS A 418 -9.25 1.53 -9.73
N ALA A 419 -9.42 1.33 -11.04
CA ALA A 419 -8.56 1.97 -12.02
C ALA A 419 -8.65 3.51 -11.89
N PRO A 420 -7.55 4.25 -12.18
CA PRO A 420 -7.59 5.71 -12.16
C PRO A 420 -8.65 6.27 -13.13
N ALA A 421 -9.41 7.28 -12.70
CA ALA A 421 -10.46 7.89 -13.53
C ALA A 421 -9.92 8.44 -14.87
N ASN A 422 -8.69 8.99 -14.86
CA ASN A 422 -8.01 9.51 -16.05
C ASN A 422 -7.19 8.47 -16.81
N TRP A 423 -7.61 7.19 -16.77
CA TRP A 423 -6.85 6.10 -17.41
C TRP A 423 -6.72 6.26 -18.92
N SER A 424 -7.75 6.75 -19.59
CA SER A 424 -7.72 7.01 -21.04
C SER A 424 -6.61 7.99 -21.43
N ASP A 425 -6.56 9.15 -20.78
CA ASP A 425 -5.56 10.19 -21.04
C ASP A 425 -4.14 9.71 -20.71
N ARG A 426 -4.03 8.90 -19.65
CA ARG A 426 -2.75 8.30 -19.26
C ARG A 426 -2.26 7.31 -20.32
N LYS A 427 -3.15 6.49 -20.87
CA LYS A 427 -2.83 5.54 -21.95
C LYS A 427 -2.35 6.27 -23.21
N GLU A 428 -3.00 7.37 -23.60
CA GLU A 428 -2.59 8.15 -24.77
C GLU A 428 -1.19 8.77 -24.56
N ARG A 429 -0.95 9.40 -23.40
CA ARG A 429 0.40 9.90 -23.06
C ARG A 429 1.49 8.83 -23.05
N MET A 430 1.13 7.61 -22.68
CA MET A 430 2.06 6.46 -22.74
C MET A 430 2.39 6.09 -24.18
N LYS A 431 1.40 6.06 -25.07
CA LYS A 431 1.54 5.81 -26.50
C LYS A 431 2.43 6.88 -27.19
N GLU A 432 2.16 8.16 -26.92
CA GLU A 432 2.98 9.25 -27.43
C GLU A 432 4.46 9.17 -26.98
N ARG A 433 4.69 8.87 -25.69
CA ARG A 433 6.05 8.70 -25.16
C ARG A 433 6.78 7.56 -25.85
N ARG A 434 6.08 6.44 -26.06
CA ARG A 434 6.62 5.29 -26.79
C ARG A 434 6.94 5.62 -28.23
N GLY A 435 6.04 6.35 -28.90
CA GLY A 435 6.24 6.84 -30.27
C GLY A 435 7.53 7.67 -30.40
N ARG A 436 7.71 8.67 -29.55
CA ARG A 436 8.92 9.49 -29.51
C ARG A 436 10.21 8.70 -29.24
N ALA A 437 10.13 7.67 -28.41
CA ALA A 437 11.29 6.79 -28.15
C ALA A 437 11.59 5.91 -29.37
N GLN A 438 10.57 5.38 -30.05
CA GLN A 438 10.70 4.58 -31.26
C GLN A 438 11.30 5.42 -32.41
N GLU A 439 10.83 6.65 -32.62
CA GLU A 439 11.37 7.57 -33.63
C GLU A 439 12.88 7.80 -33.45
N ARG A 440 13.35 7.87 -32.20
CA ARG A 440 14.80 7.98 -31.92
C ARG A 440 15.56 6.72 -32.34
N VAL A 441 15.01 5.54 -32.09
CA VAL A 441 15.62 4.28 -32.50
C VAL A 441 15.72 4.24 -34.02
N ASP A 442 14.64 4.58 -34.70
CA ASP A 442 14.59 4.58 -36.18
C ASP A 442 15.59 5.58 -36.75
N LYS A 443 15.62 6.81 -36.25
CA LYS A 443 16.60 7.83 -36.63
C LYS A 443 18.05 7.33 -36.53
N TYR A 444 18.43 6.74 -35.40
CA TYR A 444 19.81 6.30 -35.22
C TYR A 444 20.11 5.01 -35.99
N ARG A 445 19.13 4.16 -36.23
CA ARG A 445 19.26 3.00 -37.13
C ARG A 445 19.57 3.46 -38.57
N ASP A 446 18.84 4.46 -39.04
CA ASP A 446 19.04 5.01 -40.38
C ASP A 446 20.40 5.72 -40.49
N GLN A 447 20.86 6.46 -39.48
CA GLN A 447 22.22 7.01 -39.43
C GLN A 447 23.32 5.93 -39.51
N VAL A 448 23.14 4.79 -38.81
CA VAL A 448 24.10 3.66 -38.90
C VAL A 448 24.13 3.11 -40.33
N LYS A 449 22.96 3.00 -40.98
CA LYS A 449 22.85 2.53 -42.35
C LYS A 449 23.56 3.47 -43.32
N GLU A 450 23.24 4.77 -43.24
CA GLU A 450 23.85 5.84 -44.07
C GLU A 450 25.38 5.89 -43.92
N HIS A 451 25.89 5.82 -42.69
CA HIS A 451 27.33 5.83 -42.46
C HIS A 451 28.03 4.55 -42.94
N ARG A 452 27.35 3.42 -42.96
CA ARG A 452 27.87 2.16 -43.55
C ARG A 452 27.94 2.24 -45.07
N GLU A 453 26.90 2.77 -45.71
CA GLU A 453 26.85 3.04 -47.15
C GLU A 453 27.95 4.02 -47.56
N ALA A 454 28.13 5.11 -46.83
CA ALA A 454 29.20 6.07 -47.06
C ALA A 454 30.61 5.44 -46.88
N LEU A 455 30.81 4.54 -45.95
CA LEU A 455 32.06 3.79 -45.82
C LEU A 455 32.28 2.83 -46.99
N SER A 456 31.22 2.20 -47.52
CA SER A 456 31.31 1.32 -48.70
C SER A 456 31.69 2.12 -49.93
N ALA A 457 31.02 3.24 -50.22
CA ALA A 457 31.34 4.14 -51.30
C ALA A 457 32.79 4.68 -51.20
N LEU A 458 33.23 5.01 -49.98
CA LEU A 458 34.59 5.46 -49.74
C LEU A 458 35.64 4.39 -50.04
N ARG A 459 35.32 3.12 -49.88
CA ARG A 459 36.21 1.99 -50.24
C ARG A 459 36.35 1.82 -51.74
N GLU A 460 35.26 1.94 -52.50
CA GLU A 460 35.28 1.93 -53.96
C GLU A 460 36.07 3.15 -54.52
N GLU A 461 35.78 4.36 -54.01
CA GLU A 461 36.55 5.56 -54.37
C GLU A 461 38.05 5.43 -54.09
N ALA A 462 38.39 4.76 -52.99
CA ALA A 462 39.80 4.51 -52.63
C ALA A 462 40.48 3.55 -53.61
N ARG A 463 39.75 2.49 -54.06
CA ARG A 463 40.24 1.49 -55.03
C ARG A 463 40.47 2.16 -56.38
N GLU A 464 39.49 2.90 -56.91
CA GLU A 464 39.59 3.60 -58.18
C GLU A 464 40.73 4.64 -58.18
N ALA A 465 40.86 5.40 -57.06
CA ALA A 465 41.93 6.40 -56.93
C ALA A 465 43.33 5.79 -56.81
N GLU A 466 43.45 4.59 -56.26
CA GLU A 466 44.70 3.85 -56.19
C GLU A 466 45.09 3.26 -57.55
N GLU A 467 44.13 2.72 -58.29
CA GLU A 467 44.33 2.16 -59.62
C GLU A 467 44.70 3.25 -60.64
N ALA A 468 44.13 4.48 -60.51
CA ALA A 468 44.42 5.62 -61.35
C ALA A 468 45.73 6.36 -61.01
N ALA A 469 46.34 6.08 -59.86
CA ALA A 469 47.53 6.80 -59.40
C ALA A 469 48.82 6.19 -59.98
N ILE A 470 49.76 7.05 -60.42
CA ILE A 470 51.12 6.66 -60.81
C ILE A 470 51.79 6.02 -59.57
N GLU A 471 52.59 4.94 -59.78
CA GLU A 471 53.20 4.12 -58.73
C GLU A 471 53.88 4.92 -57.61
N ALA A 472 54.60 6.02 -57.93
CA ALA A 472 55.23 6.90 -56.95
C ALA A 472 54.27 7.68 -56.04
N ARG A 473 52.94 7.75 -56.37
CA ARG A 473 51.89 8.46 -55.58
C ARG A 473 50.93 7.54 -54.88
N GLN A 474 50.93 6.26 -55.18
CA GLN A 474 49.99 5.28 -54.58
C GLN A 474 50.08 5.25 -53.03
N ALA A 475 51.27 5.32 -52.45
CA ALA A 475 51.42 5.36 -50.99
C ALA A 475 50.74 6.56 -50.33
N ALA A 476 50.81 7.71 -50.97
CA ALA A 476 50.16 8.96 -50.47
C ALA A 476 48.61 8.83 -50.59
N VAL A 477 48.09 8.28 -51.68
CA VAL A 477 46.65 8.01 -51.88
C VAL A 477 46.15 7.04 -50.81
N ARG A 478 46.83 5.92 -50.60
CA ARG A 478 46.48 4.95 -49.51
C ARG A 478 46.45 5.62 -48.15
N LYS A 479 47.44 6.43 -47.79
CA LYS A 479 47.51 7.13 -46.52
C LYS A 479 46.35 8.10 -46.34
N ARG A 480 45.95 8.82 -47.39
CA ARG A 480 44.80 9.79 -47.39
C ARG A 480 43.49 9.05 -47.13
N TYR A 481 43.22 7.99 -47.90
CA TYR A 481 41.98 7.22 -47.77
C TYR A 481 41.91 6.39 -46.47
N ARG A 482 43.04 5.91 -45.96
CA ARG A 482 43.09 5.27 -44.63
C ARG A 482 42.60 6.22 -43.54
N LYS A 483 42.99 7.50 -43.54
CA LYS A 483 42.48 8.51 -42.58
C LYS A 483 40.98 8.76 -42.77
N ARG A 484 40.49 8.89 -44.01
CA ARG A 484 39.05 9.10 -44.28
C ARG A 484 38.24 7.90 -43.81
N MET A 485 38.67 6.69 -44.09
CA MET A 485 38.02 5.44 -43.64
C MET A 485 38.06 5.32 -42.11
N ALA A 486 39.13 5.70 -41.44
CA ALA A 486 39.18 5.68 -39.97
C ALA A 486 38.15 6.65 -39.38
N THR A 487 37.99 7.84 -39.97
CA THR A 487 36.95 8.80 -39.53
C THR A 487 35.53 8.25 -39.79
N ALA A 488 35.29 7.61 -40.95
CA ALA A 488 34.01 7.00 -41.27
C ALA A 488 33.66 5.84 -40.28
N ARG A 489 34.63 4.99 -39.93
CA ARG A 489 34.46 3.95 -38.94
C ARG A 489 34.09 4.50 -37.56
N ARG A 490 34.77 5.58 -37.10
CA ARG A 490 34.42 6.25 -35.82
C ARG A 490 32.99 6.81 -35.85
N ARG A 491 32.51 7.37 -37.00
CA ARG A 491 31.12 7.82 -37.13
C ARG A 491 30.13 6.64 -36.98
N ILE A 492 30.44 5.51 -37.60
CA ILE A 492 29.61 4.28 -37.45
C ILE A 492 29.56 3.84 -35.99
N GLU A 493 30.70 3.80 -35.30
CA GLU A 493 30.78 3.43 -33.88
C GLU A 493 29.95 4.36 -33.01
N THR A 494 30.14 5.68 -33.16
CA THR A 494 29.33 6.68 -32.47
C THR A 494 27.83 6.54 -32.75
N ALA A 495 27.43 6.26 -33.99
CA ALA A 495 26.03 6.05 -34.34
C ALA A 495 25.47 4.74 -33.74
N ARG A 496 26.27 3.68 -33.68
CA ARG A 496 25.90 2.41 -32.99
C ARG A 496 25.68 2.61 -31.49
N ASP A 497 26.57 3.36 -30.83
CA ASP A 497 26.43 3.68 -29.39
C ASP A 497 25.13 4.48 -29.14
N ARG A 498 24.82 5.45 -30.00
CA ARG A 498 23.57 6.21 -29.92
C ARG A 498 22.35 5.31 -30.13
N LEU A 499 22.43 4.37 -31.09
CA LEU A 499 21.37 3.40 -31.34
C LEU A 499 21.17 2.46 -30.14
N ALA A 500 22.25 1.97 -29.54
CA ALA A 500 22.19 1.11 -28.35
C ALA A 500 21.50 1.84 -27.18
N ARG A 501 21.91 3.09 -26.90
CA ARG A 501 21.27 3.92 -25.86
C ARG A 501 19.80 4.22 -26.17
N ALA A 502 19.45 4.46 -27.43
CA ALA A 502 18.06 4.69 -27.83
C ALA A 502 17.19 3.44 -27.66
N ARG A 503 17.71 2.27 -27.98
CA ARG A 503 17.04 0.97 -27.76
C ARG A 503 16.82 0.69 -26.27
N GLU A 504 17.82 0.95 -25.46
CA GLU A 504 17.69 0.83 -24.00
C GLU A 504 16.63 1.79 -23.44
N ALA A 505 16.63 3.05 -23.92
CA ALA A 505 15.61 4.03 -23.53
C ALA A 505 14.19 3.62 -23.95
N LEU A 506 14.03 3.01 -25.13
CA LEU A 506 12.76 2.44 -25.58
C LEU A 506 12.35 1.26 -24.67
N GLY A 507 13.26 0.34 -24.36
CA GLY A 507 13.02 -0.75 -23.43
C GLY A 507 12.53 -0.29 -22.07
N LYS A 508 13.14 0.77 -21.50
CA LYS A 508 12.68 1.42 -20.24
C LYS A 508 11.25 1.97 -20.36
N VAL A 509 10.90 2.54 -21.51
CA VAL A 509 9.54 3.06 -21.73
C VAL A 509 8.54 1.92 -21.85
N ASP A 510 8.87 0.87 -22.58
CA ASP A 510 8.01 -0.30 -22.78
C ASP A 510 7.77 -1.04 -21.47
N SER A 511 8.82 -1.31 -20.69
CA SER A 511 8.75 -1.89 -19.36
C SER A 511 7.84 -1.08 -18.44
N ARG A 512 8.08 0.23 -18.35
CA ARG A 512 7.25 1.12 -17.52
C ARG A 512 5.78 1.13 -17.96
N ASN A 513 5.50 1.16 -19.25
CA ASN A 513 4.14 1.16 -19.78
C ASN A 513 3.42 -0.16 -19.48
N MET A 514 4.12 -1.28 -19.63
CA MET A 514 3.62 -2.62 -19.30
C MET A 514 3.28 -2.70 -17.81
N LEU A 515 4.21 -2.32 -16.92
CA LEU A 515 4.01 -2.34 -15.47
C LEU A 515 2.82 -1.47 -15.04
N VAL A 516 2.74 -0.24 -15.54
CA VAL A 516 1.62 0.67 -15.23
C VAL A 516 0.29 0.09 -15.70
N THR A 517 0.27 -0.59 -16.84
CA THR A 517 -0.94 -1.23 -17.38
C THR A 517 -1.35 -2.44 -16.55
N ARG A 518 -0.42 -3.31 -16.20
CA ARG A 518 -0.71 -4.54 -15.43
C ARG A 518 -1.08 -4.26 -13.98
N THR A 519 -0.49 -3.23 -13.38
CA THR A 519 -0.71 -2.90 -11.95
C THR A 519 -1.79 -1.85 -11.70
N ARG A 520 -2.48 -1.35 -12.74
CA ARG A 520 -3.45 -0.23 -12.62
C ARG A 520 -4.59 -0.47 -11.62
N THR A 521 -4.97 -1.72 -11.42
CA THR A 521 -6.04 -2.16 -10.51
C THR A 521 -5.51 -2.84 -9.26
N LEU A 522 -4.20 -2.88 -9.03
CA LEU A 522 -3.58 -3.53 -7.88
C LEU A 522 -2.98 -2.51 -6.91
N ASN A 523 -3.11 -2.80 -5.61
CA ASN A 523 -2.48 -2.03 -4.54
C ASN A 523 -1.22 -2.76 -4.06
N LEU A 524 -0.11 -2.55 -4.76
CA LEU A 524 1.18 -3.19 -4.47
C LEU A 524 1.80 -2.75 -3.13
N GLY A 525 1.43 -1.56 -2.64
CA GLY A 525 1.98 -1.03 -1.39
C GLY A 525 1.55 -1.83 -0.16
N THR A 526 0.37 -2.44 -0.19
CA THR A 526 -0.15 -3.24 0.95
C THR A 526 0.63 -4.55 1.10
N SER A 527 0.84 -5.30 0.02
CA SER A 527 1.62 -6.54 0.04
C SER A 527 3.07 -6.28 0.46
N LEU A 528 3.72 -5.32 -0.20
CA LEU A 528 5.12 -4.96 0.07
C LEU A 528 5.36 -4.52 1.52
N ARG A 529 4.41 -3.78 2.10
CA ARG A 529 4.52 -3.27 3.48
C ARG A 529 4.29 -4.32 4.55
N SER A 530 3.37 -5.29 4.30
CA SER A 530 2.75 -6.05 5.39
C SER A 530 2.87 -7.56 5.29
N TYR A 531 3.11 -8.11 4.10
CA TYR A 531 3.01 -9.55 3.86
C TYR A 531 4.25 -10.18 3.20
N ILE A 532 5.10 -9.41 2.54
CA ILE A 532 6.29 -9.94 1.87
C ILE A 532 7.48 -9.75 2.79
N ASP A 533 8.20 -10.83 3.07
CA ASP A 533 9.46 -10.76 3.81
C ASP A 533 10.50 -10.00 2.99
N PRO A 534 11.03 -8.88 3.51
CA PRO A 534 12.00 -8.07 2.78
C PRO A 534 13.33 -8.79 2.53
N ARG A 535 13.68 -9.82 3.32
CA ARG A 535 14.92 -10.60 3.15
C ARG A 535 14.96 -11.29 1.80
N VAL A 536 13.81 -11.77 1.27
CA VAL A 536 13.71 -12.36 -0.08
C VAL A 536 14.17 -11.38 -1.15
N TYR A 537 13.68 -10.15 -1.10
CA TYR A 537 14.10 -9.12 -2.04
C TYR A 537 15.57 -8.71 -1.85
N CYS A 538 16.02 -8.58 -0.59
CA CYS A 538 17.41 -8.22 -0.30
C CYS A 538 18.37 -9.30 -0.81
N ARG A 539 18.06 -10.59 -0.63
CA ARG A 539 18.86 -11.71 -1.13
C ARG A 539 18.94 -11.69 -2.66
N TRP A 540 17.79 -11.67 -3.32
CA TRP A 540 17.73 -11.60 -4.78
C TRP A 540 18.48 -10.35 -5.31
N GLY A 541 18.33 -9.19 -4.65
CA GLY A 541 19.04 -7.97 -5.04
C GLY A 541 20.56 -8.12 -5.01
N LEU A 542 21.12 -8.84 -4.02
CA LEU A 542 22.56 -9.18 -3.97
C LEU A 542 22.99 -10.12 -5.10
N GLU A 543 22.15 -11.07 -5.48
CA GLU A 543 22.44 -12.03 -6.55
C GLU A 543 22.49 -11.37 -7.93
N VAL A 544 21.59 -10.42 -8.18
CA VAL A 544 21.50 -9.71 -9.47
C VAL A 544 22.24 -8.37 -9.47
N ASP A 545 23.03 -8.04 -8.46
CA ASP A 545 23.71 -6.74 -8.30
C ASP A 545 22.75 -5.55 -8.45
N TYR A 546 21.72 -5.52 -7.58
CA TYR A 546 20.70 -4.48 -7.59
C TYR A 546 20.37 -4.02 -6.17
N ASP A 547 20.68 -2.76 -5.84
CA ASP A 547 20.29 -2.19 -4.55
C ASP A 547 18.77 -2.06 -4.47
N ILE A 548 18.12 -3.14 -4.03
CA ILE A 548 16.68 -3.29 -4.01
C ILE A 548 16.02 -2.31 -3.03
N LEU A 549 16.65 -2.04 -1.89
CA LEU A 549 16.09 -1.12 -0.90
C LEU A 549 16.04 0.30 -1.42
N ASP A 550 17.11 0.79 -2.05
CA ASP A 550 17.15 2.16 -2.57
C ASP A 550 16.31 2.33 -3.86
N ARG A 551 16.35 1.35 -4.76
CA ARG A 551 15.80 1.50 -6.12
C ARG A 551 14.37 1.03 -6.30
N PHE A 552 13.88 0.13 -5.42
CA PHE A 552 12.55 -0.45 -5.53
C PHE A 552 11.62 -0.05 -4.38
N TYR A 553 12.12 -0.04 -3.13
CA TYR A 553 11.31 0.28 -1.97
C TYR A 553 11.03 1.79 -1.85
N PRO A 554 9.79 2.22 -1.51
CA PRO A 554 9.52 3.60 -1.10
C PRO A 554 10.35 3.99 0.12
N LYS A 555 10.78 5.25 0.24
CA LYS A 555 11.66 5.74 1.32
C LYS A 555 11.22 5.36 2.73
N ALA A 556 9.90 5.36 3.00
CA ALA A 556 9.38 4.94 4.29
C ALA A 556 9.64 3.45 4.57
N LEU A 557 9.56 2.61 3.55
CA LEU A 557 9.83 1.17 3.67
C LEU A 557 11.32 0.84 3.63
N GLN A 558 12.15 1.64 2.95
CA GLN A 558 13.62 1.52 3.05
C GLN A 558 14.06 1.61 4.50
N ARG A 559 13.57 2.62 5.23
CA ARG A 559 13.87 2.83 6.65
C ARG A 559 13.29 1.73 7.55
N LYS A 560 12.06 1.28 7.24
CA LYS A 560 11.39 0.20 7.97
C LYS A 560 12.13 -1.13 7.86
N PHE A 561 12.68 -1.44 6.70
CA PHE A 561 13.28 -2.74 6.38
C PHE A 561 14.80 -2.71 6.25
N ALA A 562 15.46 -1.66 6.75
CA ALA A 562 16.94 -1.57 6.75
C ALA A 562 17.60 -2.81 7.39
N TRP A 563 17.02 -3.32 8.49
CA TRP A 563 17.45 -4.51 9.19
C TRP A 563 17.57 -5.76 8.30
N ALA A 564 16.70 -5.89 7.28
CA ALA A 564 16.71 -7.07 6.42
C ALA A 564 17.96 -7.17 5.54
N ALA A 565 18.52 -6.05 5.09
CA ALA A 565 19.77 -6.04 4.35
C ALA A 565 20.96 -6.45 5.23
N GLU A 566 20.96 -6.03 6.49
CA GLU A 566 22.00 -6.37 7.47
C GLU A 566 21.98 -7.88 7.77
N VAL A 567 20.79 -8.45 8.02
CA VAL A 567 20.60 -9.89 8.26
C VAL A 567 21.11 -10.69 7.07
N VAL A 568 20.68 -10.37 5.85
CA VAL A 568 21.07 -11.11 4.63
C VAL A 568 22.58 -11.01 4.36
N GLN A 569 23.23 -9.89 4.70
CA GLN A 569 24.70 -9.78 4.61
C GLN A 569 25.40 -10.67 5.63
N GLN A 570 24.88 -10.78 6.84
CA GLN A 570 25.41 -11.67 7.89
C GLN A 570 25.25 -13.14 7.52
N GLU A 571 24.07 -13.56 7.06
CA GLU A 571 23.80 -14.91 6.55
C GLU A 571 24.79 -15.31 5.45
N ARG A 572 25.02 -14.42 4.49
CA ARG A 572 26.00 -14.65 3.40
C ARG A 572 27.43 -14.83 3.91
N GLN A 573 27.82 -14.08 4.93
CA GLN A 573 29.16 -14.19 5.51
C GLN A 573 29.34 -15.48 6.33
N ALA A 574 28.28 -15.93 7.00
CA ALA A 574 28.27 -17.16 7.80
C ALA A 574 28.12 -18.43 6.97
N ALA A 575 27.79 -18.33 5.66
CA ALA A 575 27.40 -19.43 4.77
C ALA A 575 26.22 -20.27 5.32
N GLU A 576 25.28 -19.62 6.00
CA GLU A 576 24.08 -20.24 6.56
C GLU A 576 23.02 -20.46 5.48
N PRO A 577 22.11 -21.47 5.67
CA PRO A 577 20.95 -21.66 4.81
C PRO A 577 20.14 -20.36 4.70
N THR A 578 19.66 -20.07 3.50
CA THR A 578 18.97 -18.82 3.24
C THR A 578 17.46 -18.98 3.34
N ILE A 579 16.76 -17.85 3.48
CA ILE A 579 15.28 -17.81 3.39
C ILE A 579 14.76 -18.44 2.09
N LEU A 580 15.50 -18.33 0.99
CA LEU A 580 15.12 -18.95 -0.29
C LEU A 580 15.21 -20.46 -0.22
N ASP A 581 16.27 -21.02 0.38
CA ASP A 581 16.44 -22.46 0.55
C ASP A 581 15.27 -23.05 1.38
N THR A 582 14.86 -22.37 2.44
CA THR A 582 13.71 -22.78 3.27
C THR A 582 12.39 -22.74 2.49
N LEU A 583 12.19 -21.70 1.67
CA LEU A 583 10.95 -21.54 0.89
C LEU A 583 10.86 -22.49 -0.32
N GLU A 584 11.99 -22.87 -0.92
CA GLU A 584 12.07 -23.85 -2.02
C GLU A 584 11.81 -25.28 -1.56
N ALA A 585 12.19 -25.60 -0.31
CA ALA A 585 12.01 -26.94 0.25
C ALA A 585 10.54 -27.33 0.53
N VAL A 586 9.61 -26.36 0.50
CA VAL A 586 8.19 -26.60 0.78
C VAL A 586 7.45 -26.95 -0.51
N PRO A 587 6.84 -28.15 -0.63
CA PRO A 587 6.14 -28.58 -1.84
C PRO A 587 4.94 -27.68 -2.18
N GLU A 588 4.69 -27.49 -3.48
CA GLU A 588 3.45 -26.88 -3.98
C GLU A 588 2.27 -27.79 -3.63
N GLY A 589 1.34 -27.32 -2.80
CA GLY A 589 0.14 -28.02 -2.39
C GLY A 589 -1.13 -27.44 -2.99
#